data_6be2a39cfcdb730fea2a5afb37be7c23
#
_entry.id   6be2a39cfcdb730fea2a5afb37be7c23
#
_cell.length_a   1.000
_cell.length_b   1.000
_cell.length_c   1.000
_cell.angle_alpha   90.00
_cell.angle_beta   90.00
_cell.angle_gamma   90.00
#
_symmetry.space_group_name_H-M   'P 1'
#
loop_
_entity.id
_entity.type
_entity.pdbx_description
1 polymer ?
#
loop_
_entity_poly.entity_id
_entity_poly.type
_entity_poly.pdbx_seq_one_letter_code
_entity_poly.pdbx_strand_id
1 'polypeptide(L)'
;MDAKNEMIIIKGEIKTSDVQSCKYNNATNKWDVEYNSGRVYSYGKHNVKVLDNPVELNPKLYKIVKDGRDFYNIDKLYKFSDSNTSYYHICFKNGFDRDYCESDLKITESCFNDESSVNIFNYLKQISKFCKMGSDGDLLYSRYEKIDYVGDDTAIAKYLNPTKYKDSPVNNEFKPIFPFGCNNSQYKAVKRAMENQISVIQGPPGTGKTQTILNIIANILMQGKTVQVVSNNNSATDNVYDKLASEKYNLGFIAAKLGNSSNKERFLENQN
;
A
#
# COMPACT_ATOMS: atom_id res chain seq x y z
N MET A 1 33.57 13.07 -2.42
CA MET A 1 32.38 13.43 -3.20
C MET A 1 31.14 13.40 -2.32
N ASP A 2 30.17 14.29 -2.52
CA ASP A 2 28.98 14.32 -1.67
C ASP A 2 27.83 13.58 -2.37
N ALA A 3 27.57 12.36 -1.93
CA ALA A 3 26.52 11.49 -2.49
C ALA A 3 25.09 12.07 -2.35
N LYS A 4 24.92 13.15 -1.58
CA LYS A 4 23.64 13.87 -1.47
C LYS A 4 23.42 14.84 -2.64
N ASN A 5 24.47 15.24 -3.31
CA ASN A 5 24.42 16.24 -4.39
C ASN A 5 24.69 15.64 -5.77
N GLU A 6 25.46 14.56 -5.84
CA GLU A 6 25.87 13.95 -7.10
C GLU A 6 25.85 12.43 -7.00
N MET A 7 25.42 11.76 -8.08
CA MET A 7 25.47 10.31 -8.21
C MET A 7 26.26 9.93 -9.45
N ILE A 8 27.21 9.01 -9.29
CA ILE A 8 28.09 8.54 -10.36
C ILE A 8 27.76 7.12 -10.74
N ILE A 9 27.49 6.91 -12.01
CA ILE A 9 27.16 5.62 -12.58
C ILE A 9 28.22 5.31 -13.65
N ILE A 10 28.93 4.18 -13.49
CA ILE A 10 29.99 3.72 -14.41
C ILE A 10 29.57 2.37 -14.96
N LYS A 11 29.45 2.27 -16.29
CA LYS A 11 29.02 1.04 -17.00
C LYS A 11 27.73 0.44 -16.45
N GLY A 12 26.77 1.30 -16.03
CA GLY A 12 25.48 0.88 -15.48
C GLY A 12 25.47 0.56 -13.97
N GLU A 13 26.62 0.58 -13.30
CA GLU A 13 26.72 0.37 -11.85
C GLU A 13 26.90 1.70 -11.11
N ILE A 14 26.22 1.85 -9.98
CA ILE A 14 26.40 3.01 -9.10
C ILE A 14 27.74 2.88 -8.39
N LYS A 15 28.61 3.88 -8.51
CA LYS A 15 29.97 3.91 -7.96
C LYS A 15 30.27 5.16 -7.14
N THR A 16 29.27 5.92 -6.75
CA THR A 16 29.41 7.20 -6.02
C THR A 16 30.30 7.05 -4.79
N SER A 17 30.07 6.02 -3.97
CA SER A 17 30.84 5.77 -2.74
C SER A 17 32.30 5.37 -2.98
N ASP A 18 32.62 4.83 -4.16
CA ASP A 18 33.95 4.34 -4.50
C ASP A 18 34.84 5.43 -5.14
N VAL A 19 34.23 6.54 -5.59
CA VAL A 19 34.87 7.59 -6.39
C VAL A 19 35.21 8.81 -5.54
N GLN A 20 36.45 9.26 -5.62
CA GLN A 20 36.92 10.48 -5.00
C GLN A 20 36.67 11.71 -5.89
N SER A 21 36.92 11.59 -7.20
CA SER A 21 36.63 12.64 -8.17
C SER A 21 36.26 12.07 -9.54
N CYS A 22 35.38 12.80 -10.28
CA CYS A 22 34.98 12.45 -11.62
C CYS A 22 34.93 13.73 -12.46
N LYS A 23 35.79 13.84 -13.47
CA LYS A 23 35.91 15.04 -14.29
C LYS A 23 35.94 14.68 -15.78
N TYR A 24 35.18 15.44 -16.57
CA TYR A 24 35.20 15.27 -18.01
C TYR A 24 36.39 16.03 -18.60
N ASN A 25 37.23 15.32 -19.35
CA ASN A 25 38.41 15.86 -20.00
C ASN A 25 38.10 16.14 -21.48
N ASN A 26 37.93 17.40 -21.82
CA ASN A 26 37.59 17.82 -23.17
C ASN A 26 38.70 17.51 -24.20
N ALA A 27 39.97 17.46 -23.78
CA ALA A 27 41.08 17.20 -24.69
C ALA A 27 41.12 15.75 -25.16
N THR A 28 40.76 14.80 -24.27
CA THR A 28 40.75 13.35 -24.55
C THR A 28 39.37 12.83 -24.90
N ASN A 29 38.33 13.64 -24.73
CA ASN A 29 36.90 13.27 -24.87
C ASN A 29 36.53 12.07 -23.99
N LYS A 30 37.08 12.01 -22.76
CA LYS A 30 36.88 10.92 -21.77
C LYS A 30 36.60 11.49 -20.40
N TRP A 31 35.99 10.67 -19.55
CA TRP A 31 35.85 10.91 -18.12
C TRP A 31 37.08 10.38 -17.39
N ASP A 32 37.79 11.23 -16.66
CA ASP A 32 38.85 10.84 -15.74
C ASP A 32 38.24 10.64 -14.34
N VAL A 33 38.26 9.41 -13.88
CA VAL A 33 37.63 8.99 -12.61
C VAL A 33 38.74 8.54 -11.65
N GLU A 34 38.84 9.25 -10.53
CA GLU A 34 39.76 8.93 -9.44
C GLU A 34 38.98 8.19 -8.35
N TYR A 35 39.42 7.00 -8.03
CA TYR A 35 38.84 6.17 -6.98
C TYR A 35 39.47 6.46 -5.61
N ASN A 36 38.76 6.17 -4.52
CA ASN A 36 39.26 6.30 -3.15
C ASN A 36 40.56 5.51 -2.90
N SER A 37 40.87 4.55 -3.74
CA SER A 37 42.14 3.80 -3.73
C SER A 37 43.33 4.58 -4.29
N GLY A 38 43.13 5.82 -4.79
CA GLY A 38 44.13 6.65 -5.48
C GLY A 38 44.38 6.24 -6.94
N ARG A 39 43.65 5.27 -7.48
CA ARG A 39 43.76 4.85 -8.87
C ARG A 39 42.90 5.75 -9.76
N VAL A 40 43.45 6.18 -10.91
CA VAL A 40 42.76 6.97 -11.93
C VAL A 40 42.51 6.13 -13.16
N TYR A 41 41.25 6.13 -13.64
CA TYR A 41 40.86 5.47 -14.88
C TYR A 41 40.15 6.45 -15.81
N SER A 42 40.42 6.32 -17.10
CA SER A 42 39.75 7.13 -18.14
C SER A 42 38.67 6.27 -18.83
N TYR A 43 37.44 6.74 -18.79
CA TYR A 43 36.27 6.07 -19.40
C TYR A 43 35.75 6.87 -20.59
N GLY A 44 35.25 6.14 -21.60
CA GLY A 44 34.53 6.77 -22.72
C GLY A 44 33.26 7.49 -22.26
N LYS A 45 32.86 8.53 -22.99
CA LYS A 45 31.69 9.38 -22.64
C LYS A 45 30.41 8.60 -22.31
N HIS A 46 30.16 7.52 -23.02
CA HIS A 46 28.95 6.70 -22.84
C HIS A 46 29.00 5.76 -21.64
N ASN A 47 30.18 5.57 -21.03
CA ASN A 47 30.37 4.65 -19.92
C ASN A 47 30.20 5.31 -18.54
N VAL A 48 30.08 6.62 -18.48
CA VAL A 48 29.94 7.38 -17.25
C VAL A 48 28.73 8.30 -17.36
N LYS A 49 27.87 8.25 -16.36
CA LYS A 49 26.82 9.23 -16.13
C LYS A 49 27.06 9.88 -14.77
N VAL A 50 26.98 11.19 -14.75
CA VAL A 50 26.97 11.98 -13.52
C VAL A 50 25.59 12.60 -13.44
N LEU A 51 24.87 12.30 -12.38
CA LEU A 51 23.55 12.87 -12.08
C LEU A 51 23.70 13.86 -10.94
N ASP A 52 23.22 15.04 -11.13
CA ASP A 52 23.24 16.16 -10.18
C ASP A 52 21.83 16.66 -9.89
N ASN A 53 21.71 17.59 -8.96
CA ASN A 53 20.43 18.22 -8.59
C ASN A 53 19.32 17.24 -8.22
N PRO A 54 19.53 16.35 -7.22
CA PRO A 54 18.51 15.43 -6.78
C PRO A 54 17.32 16.15 -6.16
N VAL A 55 16.14 15.52 -6.26
CA VAL A 55 14.96 15.96 -5.53
C VAL A 55 14.99 15.31 -4.15
N GLU A 56 15.00 16.14 -3.09
CA GLU A 56 14.81 15.64 -1.72
C GLU A 56 13.35 15.32 -1.50
N LEU A 57 13.06 14.06 -1.14
CA LEU A 57 11.73 13.55 -0.88
C LEU A 57 11.50 13.41 0.63
N ASN A 58 10.27 13.64 1.09
CA ASN A 58 9.92 13.40 2.49
C ASN A 58 9.79 11.88 2.75
N PRO A 59 10.70 11.25 3.51
CA PRO A 59 10.70 9.80 3.69
C PRO A 59 9.41 9.23 4.29
N LYS A 60 8.66 10.03 5.05
CA LYS A 60 7.38 9.62 5.66
C LYS A 60 6.29 9.35 4.63
N LEU A 61 6.44 9.89 3.43
CA LEU A 61 5.48 9.75 2.33
C LEU A 61 5.81 8.59 1.38
N TYR A 62 6.85 7.81 1.67
CA TYR A 62 7.29 6.71 0.82
C TYR A 62 7.50 5.42 1.62
N LYS A 63 6.92 4.34 1.14
CA LYS A 63 7.23 2.98 1.58
C LYS A 63 8.15 2.35 0.56
N ILE A 64 9.34 1.94 1.00
CA ILE A 64 10.37 1.35 0.15
C ILE A 64 10.61 -0.09 0.58
N VAL A 65 10.52 -1.00 -0.36
CA VAL A 65 10.71 -2.45 -0.15
C VAL A 65 11.79 -2.94 -1.11
N LYS A 66 12.74 -3.73 -0.61
CA LYS A 66 13.72 -4.46 -1.40
C LYS A 66 13.72 -5.92 -0.99
N ASP A 67 13.66 -6.84 -1.96
CA ASP A 67 13.68 -8.29 -1.74
C ASP A 67 12.68 -8.75 -0.66
N GLY A 68 11.47 -8.15 -0.65
CA GLY A 68 10.41 -8.44 0.32
C GLY A 68 10.62 -7.85 1.72
N ARG A 69 11.66 -7.04 1.94
CA ARG A 69 11.96 -6.39 3.22
C ARG A 69 11.70 -4.90 3.15
N ASP A 70 10.90 -4.40 4.09
CA ASP A 70 10.62 -2.97 4.23
C ASP A 70 11.87 -2.23 4.77
N PHE A 71 12.13 -1.04 4.23
CA PHE A 71 13.12 -0.14 4.79
C PHE A 71 12.50 0.72 5.89
N TYR A 72 13.12 0.71 7.06
CA TYR A 72 12.71 1.48 8.23
C TYR A 72 13.78 2.49 8.62
N ASN A 73 13.39 3.49 9.42
CA ASN A 73 14.33 4.49 9.97
C ASN A 73 15.07 5.27 8.90
N ILE A 74 14.42 5.59 7.79
CA ILE A 74 14.97 6.49 6.78
C ILE A 74 14.96 7.91 7.38
N ASP A 75 16.11 8.58 7.29
CA ASP A 75 16.31 9.97 7.72
C ASP A 75 16.09 10.93 6.54
N LYS A 76 16.78 10.64 5.41
CA LYS A 76 16.67 11.43 4.17
C LYS A 76 16.58 10.52 2.95
N LEU A 77 15.87 11.00 1.96
CA LEU A 77 15.63 10.30 0.70
C LEU A 77 15.85 11.27 -0.47
N TYR A 78 16.82 10.97 -1.33
CA TYR A 78 17.12 11.76 -2.52
C TYR A 78 16.84 10.96 -3.76
N LYS A 79 16.13 11.56 -4.71
CA LYS A 79 15.85 10.99 -6.02
C LYS A 79 16.67 11.68 -7.07
N PHE A 80 17.50 10.92 -7.77
CA PHE A 80 18.21 11.32 -8.98
C PHE A 80 17.49 10.73 -10.19
N SER A 81 17.38 11.48 -11.28
CA SER A 81 16.71 10.99 -12.48
C SER A 81 17.49 11.34 -13.71
N ASP A 82 17.59 10.39 -14.64
CA ASP A 82 17.94 10.69 -16.03
C ASP A 82 16.68 10.56 -16.92
N SER A 83 16.82 10.59 -18.24
CA SER A 83 15.69 10.50 -19.17
C SER A 83 14.92 9.19 -19.10
N ASN A 84 15.50 8.11 -18.55
CA ASN A 84 14.96 6.75 -18.64
C ASN A 84 14.85 6.02 -17.30
N THR A 85 15.61 6.45 -16.28
CA THR A 85 15.75 5.68 -15.03
C THR A 85 15.88 6.64 -13.85
N SER A 86 15.29 6.26 -12.72
CA SER A 86 15.50 6.95 -11.45
C SER A 86 16.42 6.13 -10.55
N TYR A 87 17.14 6.83 -9.70
CA TYR A 87 18.04 6.29 -8.70
C TYR A 87 17.77 6.96 -7.37
N TYR A 88 18.00 6.24 -6.28
CA TYR A 88 17.70 6.73 -4.93
C TYR A 88 18.94 6.63 -4.05
N HIS A 89 19.28 7.75 -3.40
CA HIS A 89 20.22 7.79 -2.30
C HIS A 89 19.43 7.84 -1.00
N ILE A 90 19.58 6.83 -0.15
CA ILE A 90 18.82 6.64 1.08
C ILE A 90 19.75 6.75 2.28
N CYS A 91 19.53 7.77 3.10
CA CYS A 91 20.24 7.95 4.36
C CYS A 91 19.37 7.40 5.51
N PHE A 92 19.95 6.52 6.33
CA PHE A 92 19.29 5.94 7.49
C PHE A 92 19.68 6.66 8.78
N LYS A 93 18.79 6.68 9.78
CA LYS A 93 19.04 7.33 11.09
C LYS A 93 20.24 6.78 11.88
N ASN A 94 20.71 5.58 11.54
CA ASN A 94 21.90 4.98 12.14
C ASN A 94 23.22 5.45 11.50
N GLY A 95 23.16 6.41 10.56
CA GLY A 95 24.31 6.99 9.87
C GLY A 95 24.78 6.21 8.64
N PHE A 96 24.13 5.08 8.29
CA PHE A 96 24.38 4.41 7.02
C PHE A 96 23.65 5.11 5.89
N ASP A 97 24.24 5.10 4.70
CA ASP A 97 23.62 5.51 3.46
C ASP A 97 23.85 4.46 2.38
N ARG A 98 22.96 4.42 1.41
CA ARG A 98 23.06 3.49 0.27
C ARG A 98 22.35 4.04 -0.95
N ASP A 99 22.92 3.69 -2.09
CA ASP A 99 22.39 4.01 -3.42
C ASP A 99 21.69 2.81 -4.01
N TYR A 100 20.58 3.05 -4.72
CA TYR A 100 19.79 2.00 -5.39
C TYR A 100 19.29 2.49 -6.74
N CYS A 101 19.20 1.57 -7.70
CA CYS A 101 18.41 1.78 -8.90
C CYS A 101 16.91 1.57 -8.58
N GLU A 102 16.04 2.30 -9.25
CA GLU A 102 14.58 2.14 -9.11
C GLU A 102 14.12 0.69 -9.38
N SER A 103 14.77 0.01 -10.34
CA SER A 103 14.49 -1.39 -10.67
C SER A 103 14.69 -2.37 -9.51
N ASP A 104 15.53 -2.03 -8.53
CA ASP A 104 15.83 -2.87 -7.38
C ASP A 104 14.87 -2.68 -6.21
N LEU A 105 14.00 -1.69 -6.32
CA LEU A 105 13.11 -1.23 -5.26
C LEU A 105 11.65 -1.33 -5.68
N LYS A 106 10.79 -1.71 -4.75
CA LYS A 106 9.36 -1.46 -4.85
C LYS A 106 9.05 -0.24 -3.98
N ILE A 107 8.71 0.87 -4.64
CA ILE A 107 8.40 2.14 -3.97
C ILE A 107 6.90 2.40 -4.12
N THR A 108 6.24 2.64 -2.98
CA THR A 108 4.83 3.06 -2.92
C THR A 108 4.78 4.43 -2.30
N GLU A 109 4.17 5.37 -3.00
CA GLU A 109 3.98 6.74 -2.54
C GLU A 109 2.73 6.83 -1.67
N SER A 110 2.74 7.72 -0.68
CA SER A 110 1.53 8.02 0.10
C SER A 110 0.60 8.94 -0.68
N CYS A 111 -0.71 8.67 -0.61
CA CYS A 111 -1.70 9.60 -1.13
C CYS A 111 -1.70 10.95 -0.39
N PHE A 112 -1.02 11.06 0.75
CA PHE A 112 -0.82 12.33 1.46
C PHE A 112 0.21 13.25 0.79
N ASN A 113 0.84 12.84 -0.29
CA ASN A 113 1.58 13.73 -1.18
C ASN A 113 0.63 14.54 -2.10
N ASP A 114 -0.66 14.27 -2.04
CA ASP A 114 -1.71 14.97 -2.78
C ASP A 114 -2.53 15.85 -1.82
N GLU A 115 -2.53 17.15 -2.06
CA GLU A 115 -3.21 18.13 -1.21
C GLU A 115 -4.71 17.87 -1.06
N SER A 116 -5.37 17.45 -2.13
CA SER A 116 -6.80 17.12 -2.10
C SER A 116 -7.11 15.96 -1.16
N SER A 117 -6.28 14.90 -1.20
CA SER A 117 -6.40 13.75 -0.30
C SER A 117 -6.16 14.14 1.16
N VAL A 118 -5.15 14.97 1.42
CA VAL A 118 -4.86 15.50 2.76
C VAL A 118 -6.03 16.32 3.30
N ASN A 119 -6.61 17.18 2.49
CA ASN A 119 -7.75 18.02 2.90
C ASN A 119 -8.97 17.18 3.27
N ILE A 120 -9.31 16.18 2.46
CA ILE A 120 -10.43 15.27 2.75
C ILE A 120 -10.14 14.43 3.99
N PHE A 121 -8.92 13.89 4.13
CA PHE A 121 -8.53 13.13 5.32
C PHE A 121 -8.62 13.97 6.60
N ASN A 122 -8.12 15.19 6.57
CA ASN A 122 -8.20 16.12 7.70
C ASN A 122 -9.65 16.47 8.05
N TYR A 123 -10.53 16.65 7.06
CA TYR A 123 -11.95 16.84 7.26
C TYR A 123 -12.59 15.65 7.99
N LEU A 124 -12.33 14.42 7.53
CA LEU A 124 -12.81 13.19 8.18
C LEU A 124 -12.29 13.07 9.61
N LYS A 125 -11.00 13.37 9.82
CA LYS A 125 -10.39 13.41 11.16
C LYS A 125 -11.09 14.42 12.08
N GLN A 126 -11.42 15.61 11.60
CA GLN A 126 -12.16 16.61 12.42
C GLN A 126 -13.57 16.15 12.75
N ILE A 127 -14.31 15.59 11.78
CA ILE A 127 -15.66 15.05 12.04
C ILE A 127 -15.61 13.93 13.08
N SER A 128 -14.57 13.10 13.07
CA SER A 128 -14.45 11.99 14.01
C SER A 128 -14.44 12.40 15.48
N LYS A 129 -14.09 13.66 15.79
CA LYS A 129 -14.19 14.23 17.15
C LYS A 129 -15.63 14.31 17.67
N PHE A 130 -16.61 14.38 16.77
CA PHE A 130 -18.02 14.43 17.12
C PHE A 130 -18.65 13.03 17.24
N CYS A 131 -17.95 12.00 16.80
CA CYS A 131 -18.40 10.60 16.87
C CYS A 131 -17.99 9.99 18.22
N LYS A 132 -18.71 10.37 19.29
CA LYS A 132 -18.49 9.80 20.65
C LYS A 132 -19.01 8.37 20.69
N MET A 133 -18.17 7.42 21.06
CA MET A 133 -18.53 6.03 21.27
C MET A 133 -18.47 5.69 22.77
N GLY A 134 -19.61 5.75 23.44
CA GLY A 134 -19.73 5.37 24.87
C GLY A 134 -18.85 6.22 25.80
N SER A 135 -18.23 5.58 26.81
CA SER A 135 -17.32 6.23 27.76
C SER A 135 -15.96 6.62 27.17
N ASP A 136 -15.57 6.04 26.04
CA ASP A 136 -14.22 6.21 25.44
C ASP A 136 -14.14 7.33 24.40
N GLY A 137 -14.98 8.32 24.55
CA GLY A 137 -15.20 9.61 23.83
C GLY A 137 -14.52 9.81 22.47
N ASP A 138 -13.20 9.69 22.37
CA ASP A 138 -12.42 10.10 21.18
C ASP A 138 -11.69 8.93 20.48
N LEU A 139 -12.18 7.69 20.62
CA LEU A 139 -11.51 6.51 20.09
C LEU A 139 -11.23 6.63 18.58
N LEU A 140 -12.23 7.08 17.81
CA LEU A 140 -12.09 7.20 16.35
C LEU A 140 -11.06 8.28 15.99
N TYR A 141 -11.12 9.44 16.63
CA TYR A 141 -10.16 10.52 16.41
C TYR A 141 -8.74 10.09 16.73
N SER A 142 -8.51 9.39 17.86
CA SER A 142 -7.19 8.90 18.25
C SER A 142 -6.63 7.84 17.27
N ARG A 143 -7.51 7.13 16.56
CA ARG A 143 -7.09 6.21 15.48
C ARG A 143 -6.66 6.97 14.24
N TYR A 144 -7.40 8.01 13.83
CA TYR A 144 -7.00 8.88 12.72
C TYR A 144 -5.67 9.59 12.99
N GLU A 145 -5.39 9.99 14.25
CA GLU A 145 -4.12 10.65 14.59
C GLU A 145 -2.88 9.77 14.38
N LYS A 146 -3.05 8.46 14.40
CA LYS A 146 -1.96 7.49 14.22
C LYS A 146 -1.69 7.14 12.74
N ILE A 147 -2.52 7.68 11.82
CA ILE A 147 -2.37 7.43 10.39
C ILE A 147 -1.56 8.58 9.80
N ASP A 148 -0.28 8.33 9.54
CA ASP A 148 0.67 9.26 8.92
C ASP A 148 1.07 8.84 7.49
N TYR A 149 0.64 7.65 7.06
CA TYR A 149 0.89 7.11 5.73
C TYR A 149 -0.33 6.31 5.24
N VAL A 150 -0.72 6.56 3.99
CA VAL A 150 -1.72 5.78 3.24
C VAL A 150 -1.18 5.58 1.83
N GLY A 151 -0.83 4.35 1.47
CA GLY A 151 -0.32 4.05 0.12
C GLY A 151 -1.33 4.43 -0.97
N ASP A 152 -0.85 4.97 -2.06
CA ASP A 152 -1.63 5.41 -3.22
C ASP A 152 -2.37 4.27 -3.94
N ASP A 153 -1.91 3.04 -3.74
CA ASP A 153 -2.50 1.80 -4.25
C ASP A 153 -3.67 1.26 -3.39
N THR A 154 -3.98 1.90 -2.26
CA THR A 154 -4.99 1.42 -1.30
C THR A 154 -6.41 1.88 -1.62
N ALA A 155 -7.42 1.17 -1.09
CA ALA A 155 -8.82 1.58 -1.19
C ALA A 155 -9.09 2.94 -0.51
N ILE A 156 -8.35 3.26 0.56
CA ILE A 156 -8.48 4.57 1.24
C ILE A 156 -8.02 5.70 0.33
N ALA A 157 -6.89 5.56 -0.38
CA ALA A 157 -6.43 6.57 -1.32
C ALA A 157 -7.47 6.83 -2.42
N LYS A 158 -8.08 5.78 -2.95
CA LYS A 158 -9.16 5.88 -3.96
C LYS A 158 -10.42 6.55 -3.43
N TYR A 159 -10.75 6.31 -2.16
CA TYR A 159 -11.85 7.00 -1.49
C TYR A 159 -11.57 8.49 -1.27
N LEU A 160 -10.34 8.84 -0.88
CA LEU A 160 -9.93 10.22 -0.63
C LEU A 160 -9.82 11.04 -1.92
N ASN A 161 -9.34 10.47 -3.02
CA ASN A 161 -9.29 11.12 -4.32
C ASN A 161 -9.54 10.13 -5.47
N PRO A 162 -10.81 9.83 -5.82
CA PRO A 162 -11.15 8.86 -6.86
C PRO A 162 -10.80 9.33 -8.26
N THR A 163 -10.55 10.61 -8.47
CA THR A 163 -10.14 11.15 -9.78
C THR A 163 -8.66 10.87 -10.07
N LYS A 164 -7.82 10.95 -9.06
CA LYS A 164 -6.37 10.69 -9.15
C LYS A 164 -6.06 9.20 -9.03
N TYR A 165 -6.61 8.53 -8.01
CA TYR A 165 -6.35 7.13 -7.70
C TYR A 165 -7.48 6.25 -8.23
N LYS A 166 -7.38 5.90 -9.50
CA LYS A 166 -8.40 5.07 -10.17
C LYS A 166 -8.29 3.61 -9.75
N ASP A 167 -9.43 2.93 -9.72
CA ASP A 167 -9.46 1.49 -9.51
C ASP A 167 -8.90 0.77 -10.75
N SER A 168 -7.96 -0.15 -10.50
CA SER A 168 -7.45 -1.02 -11.55
C SER A 168 -8.08 -2.39 -11.34
N PRO A 169 -8.79 -2.95 -12.36
CA PRO A 169 -9.37 -4.26 -12.21
C PRO A 169 -8.30 -5.31 -11.92
N VAL A 170 -8.53 -6.10 -10.90
CA VAL A 170 -7.66 -7.20 -10.50
C VAL A 170 -8.02 -8.40 -11.37
N ASN A 171 -7.11 -8.81 -12.22
CA ASN A 171 -7.07 -10.05 -13.02
C ASN A 171 -8.39 -10.60 -13.61
N ASN A 172 -8.46 -10.64 -14.93
CA ASN A 172 -9.64 -11.00 -15.74
C ASN A 172 -10.03 -12.48 -15.79
N GLU A 173 -9.31 -13.38 -15.10
CA GLU A 173 -9.57 -14.84 -15.18
C GLU A 173 -10.29 -15.42 -13.96
N PHE A 174 -10.74 -14.59 -13.03
CA PHE A 174 -11.44 -15.08 -11.85
C PHE A 174 -12.80 -15.68 -12.19
N LYS A 175 -12.96 -16.97 -11.91
CA LYS A 175 -14.24 -17.70 -12.06
C LYS A 175 -14.90 -17.82 -10.68
N PRO A 176 -15.95 -17.04 -10.38
CA PRO A 176 -16.60 -17.08 -9.09
C PRO A 176 -17.39 -18.37 -8.88
N ILE A 177 -17.41 -18.86 -7.65
CA ILE A 177 -18.28 -19.95 -7.19
C ILE A 177 -19.51 -19.39 -6.47
N PHE A 178 -20.61 -20.15 -6.49
CA PHE A 178 -21.90 -19.73 -5.92
C PHE A 178 -22.53 -20.82 -5.06
N PRO A 179 -21.91 -21.21 -3.93
CA PRO A 179 -22.41 -22.30 -3.09
C PRO A 179 -23.77 -21.97 -2.46
N PHE A 180 -24.12 -20.70 -2.35
CA PHE A 180 -25.38 -20.23 -1.79
C PHE A 180 -26.45 -19.96 -2.88
N GLY A 181 -26.15 -20.30 -4.16
CA GLY A 181 -26.99 -19.96 -5.29
C GLY A 181 -26.87 -18.48 -5.70
N CYS A 182 -27.32 -18.14 -6.89
CA CYS A 182 -27.33 -16.75 -7.36
C CYS A 182 -28.35 -16.57 -8.51
N ASN A 183 -28.76 -15.32 -8.71
CA ASN A 183 -29.39 -14.86 -9.94
C ASN A 183 -28.37 -14.04 -10.76
N ASN A 184 -28.75 -13.60 -11.96
CA ASN A 184 -27.84 -12.86 -12.85
C ASN A 184 -27.32 -11.54 -12.27
N SER A 185 -28.15 -10.81 -11.48
CA SER A 185 -27.72 -9.56 -10.83
C SER A 185 -26.73 -9.84 -9.71
N GLN A 186 -26.97 -10.88 -8.92
CA GLN A 186 -26.05 -11.32 -7.85
C GLN A 186 -24.73 -11.84 -8.43
N TYR A 187 -24.77 -12.59 -9.54
CA TYR A 187 -23.58 -13.01 -10.27
C TYR A 187 -22.69 -11.81 -10.64
N LYS A 188 -23.28 -10.78 -11.27
CA LYS A 188 -22.56 -9.57 -11.64
C LYS A 188 -22.00 -8.83 -10.40
N ALA A 189 -22.75 -8.79 -9.31
CA ALA A 189 -22.32 -8.15 -8.06
C ALA A 189 -21.11 -8.87 -7.44
N VAL A 190 -21.16 -10.20 -7.33
CA VAL A 190 -20.03 -11.00 -6.82
C VAL A 190 -18.82 -10.83 -7.73
N LYS A 191 -18.98 -10.95 -9.05
CA LYS A 191 -17.89 -10.80 -10.00
C LYS A 191 -17.20 -9.43 -9.82
N ARG A 192 -17.97 -8.34 -9.80
CA ARG A 192 -17.43 -6.98 -9.59
C ARG A 192 -16.73 -6.82 -8.23
N ALA A 193 -17.29 -7.41 -7.16
CA ALA A 193 -16.67 -7.36 -5.84
C ALA A 193 -15.31 -8.08 -5.80
N MET A 194 -15.13 -9.11 -6.62
CA MET A 194 -13.87 -9.86 -6.70
C MET A 194 -12.86 -9.25 -7.68
N GLU A 195 -13.32 -8.49 -8.67
CA GLU A 195 -12.48 -7.85 -9.69
C GLU A 195 -12.01 -6.44 -9.32
N ASN A 196 -12.68 -5.78 -8.36
CA ASN A 196 -12.37 -4.40 -7.98
C ASN A 196 -12.01 -4.30 -6.50
N GLN A 197 -11.19 -3.33 -6.17
CA GLN A 197 -10.77 -3.08 -4.79
C GLN A 197 -11.90 -2.44 -3.96
N ILE A 198 -12.76 -1.65 -4.61
CA ILE A 198 -13.96 -1.07 -4.01
C ILE A 198 -15.17 -1.46 -4.87
N SER A 199 -16.20 -1.98 -4.22
CA SER A 199 -17.45 -2.34 -4.88
C SER A 199 -18.64 -1.93 -4.01
N VAL A 200 -19.64 -1.29 -4.61
CA VAL A 200 -20.88 -0.88 -3.95
C VAL A 200 -22.02 -1.75 -4.47
N ILE A 201 -22.69 -2.49 -3.56
CA ILE A 201 -23.83 -3.35 -3.88
C ILE A 201 -25.07 -2.76 -3.24
N GLN A 202 -25.92 -2.18 -4.09
CA GLN A 202 -27.18 -1.57 -3.69
C GLN A 202 -28.36 -2.44 -4.11
N GLY A 203 -29.37 -2.50 -3.25
CA GLY A 203 -30.61 -3.21 -3.56
C GLY A 203 -31.65 -3.03 -2.44
N PRO A 204 -32.95 -3.01 -2.77
CA PRO A 204 -34.02 -2.96 -1.80
C PRO A 204 -34.08 -4.24 -0.91
N PRO A 205 -34.86 -4.23 0.19
CA PRO A 205 -35.14 -5.43 0.97
C PRO A 205 -35.64 -6.58 0.08
N GLY A 206 -35.24 -7.83 0.38
CA GLY A 206 -35.68 -9.02 -0.35
C GLY A 206 -34.88 -9.34 -1.64
N THR A 207 -33.95 -8.50 -2.10
CA THR A 207 -33.16 -8.76 -3.33
C THR A 207 -32.02 -9.77 -3.14
N GLY A 208 -31.86 -10.36 -1.97
CA GLY A 208 -30.85 -11.36 -1.70
C GLY A 208 -29.45 -10.80 -1.44
N LYS A 209 -29.34 -9.57 -0.88
CA LYS A 209 -28.05 -8.98 -0.50
C LYS A 209 -27.22 -9.89 0.41
N THR A 210 -27.84 -10.49 1.42
CA THR A 210 -27.13 -11.43 2.31
C THR A 210 -26.58 -12.63 1.56
N GLN A 211 -27.35 -13.19 0.61
CA GLN A 211 -26.90 -14.29 -0.25
C GLN A 211 -25.69 -13.87 -1.12
N THR A 212 -25.69 -12.65 -1.63
CA THR A 212 -24.55 -12.07 -2.37
C THR A 212 -23.32 -11.96 -1.46
N ILE A 213 -23.49 -11.45 -0.22
CA ILE A 213 -22.41 -11.37 0.79
C ILE A 213 -21.83 -12.75 1.07
N LEU A 214 -22.68 -13.77 1.29
CA LEU A 214 -22.22 -15.15 1.54
C LEU A 214 -21.41 -15.71 0.37
N ASN A 215 -21.82 -15.45 -0.87
CA ASN A 215 -21.04 -15.85 -2.05
C ASN A 215 -19.71 -15.10 -2.14
N ILE A 216 -19.66 -13.80 -1.80
CA ILE A 216 -18.40 -13.05 -1.74
C ILE A 216 -17.47 -13.65 -0.68
N ILE A 217 -17.97 -13.94 0.53
CA ILE A 217 -17.22 -14.61 1.60
C ILE A 217 -16.62 -15.92 1.09
N ALA A 218 -17.44 -16.78 0.48
CA ALA A 218 -16.97 -18.06 -0.06
C ALA A 218 -15.82 -17.89 -1.07
N ASN A 219 -15.95 -16.95 -1.99
CA ASN A 219 -14.92 -16.70 -3.00
C ASN A 219 -13.61 -16.14 -2.41
N ILE A 220 -13.68 -15.31 -1.38
CA ILE A 220 -12.49 -14.78 -0.69
C ILE A 220 -11.78 -15.90 0.10
N LEU A 221 -12.55 -16.74 0.82
CA LEU A 221 -11.99 -17.87 1.55
C LEU A 221 -11.34 -18.91 0.63
N MET A 222 -11.93 -19.17 -0.55
CA MET A 222 -11.32 -20.05 -1.55
C MET A 222 -9.98 -19.52 -2.09
N GLN A 223 -9.69 -18.22 -1.95
CA GLN A 223 -8.39 -17.65 -2.26
C GLN A 223 -7.41 -17.69 -1.07
N GLY A 224 -7.77 -18.37 0.04
CA GLY A 224 -6.95 -18.41 1.25
C GLY A 224 -6.89 -17.09 2.01
N LYS A 225 -7.81 -16.17 1.75
CA LYS A 225 -7.87 -14.85 2.39
C LYS A 225 -8.87 -14.83 3.53
N THR A 226 -8.73 -13.86 4.42
CA THR A 226 -9.67 -13.60 5.52
C THR A 226 -10.68 -12.52 5.15
N VAL A 227 -11.87 -12.57 5.78
CA VAL A 227 -12.96 -11.60 5.56
C VAL A 227 -13.39 -11.01 6.89
N GLN A 228 -13.61 -9.71 6.92
CA GLN A 228 -14.27 -9.04 8.03
C GLN A 228 -15.60 -8.45 7.56
N VAL A 229 -16.68 -8.81 8.23
CA VAL A 229 -18.02 -8.25 8.02
C VAL A 229 -18.29 -7.25 9.14
N VAL A 230 -18.54 -6.00 8.80
CA VAL A 230 -18.80 -4.92 9.75
C VAL A 230 -20.14 -4.25 9.47
N SER A 231 -20.82 -3.83 10.52
CA SER A 231 -22.07 -3.04 10.45
C SER A 231 -22.19 -2.17 11.69
N ASN A 232 -22.89 -1.06 11.57
CA ASN A 232 -23.34 -0.24 12.71
C ASN A 232 -24.51 -0.88 13.48
N ASN A 233 -25.08 -1.97 12.98
CA ASN A 233 -26.15 -2.73 13.62
C ASN A 233 -25.75 -4.21 13.76
N ASN A 234 -25.73 -4.71 14.99
CA ASN A 234 -25.39 -6.10 15.30
C ASN A 234 -26.32 -7.10 14.60
N SER A 235 -27.61 -6.81 14.46
CA SER A 235 -28.55 -7.70 13.79
C SER A 235 -28.19 -7.98 12.32
N ALA A 236 -27.51 -7.05 11.63
CA ALA A 236 -27.08 -7.26 10.27
C ALA A 236 -25.91 -8.25 10.18
N THR A 237 -24.94 -8.17 11.09
CA THR A 237 -23.84 -9.15 11.19
C THR A 237 -24.31 -10.49 11.68
N ASP A 238 -25.25 -10.51 12.65
CA ASP A 238 -25.86 -11.73 13.16
C ASP A 238 -26.60 -12.47 12.05
N ASN A 239 -27.35 -11.78 11.20
CA ASN A 239 -28.04 -12.41 10.05
C ASN A 239 -27.08 -13.14 9.11
N VAL A 240 -25.87 -12.60 8.87
CA VAL A 240 -24.85 -13.27 8.05
C VAL A 240 -24.34 -14.52 8.74
N TYR A 241 -24.02 -14.40 10.03
CA TYR A 241 -23.55 -15.54 10.83
C TYR A 241 -24.59 -16.65 10.94
N ASP A 242 -25.83 -16.32 11.28
CA ASP A 242 -26.91 -17.28 11.48
C ASP A 242 -27.24 -18.07 10.21
N LYS A 243 -27.09 -17.41 9.05
CA LYS A 243 -27.21 -18.11 7.77
C LYS A 243 -26.05 -19.07 7.51
N LEU A 244 -24.82 -18.71 7.84
CA LEU A 244 -23.66 -19.63 7.76
C LEU A 244 -23.82 -20.80 8.71
N ALA A 245 -24.27 -20.54 9.95
CA ALA A 245 -24.45 -21.52 11.00
C ALA A 245 -25.74 -22.38 10.87
N SER A 246 -26.63 -22.02 9.94
CA SER A 246 -27.91 -22.75 9.74
C SER A 246 -27.67 -24.22 9.43
N GLU A 247 -28.63 -25.08 9.79
CA GLU A 247 -28.60 -26.52 9.53
C GLU A 247 -28.33 -26.86 8.05
N LYS A 248 -28.78 -26.01 7.14
CA LYS A 248 -28.58 -26.19 5.72
C LYS A 248 -27.10 -26.13 5.30
N TYR A 249 -26.30 -25.27 5.94
CA TYR A 249 -24.92 -25.02 5.53
C TYR A 249 -23.90 -25.50 6.56
N ASN A 250 -24.22 -25.44 7.84
CA ASN A 250 -23.40 -25.88 8.97
C ASN A 250 -21.95 -25.31 8.92
N LEU A 251 -21.81 -24.02 8.54
CA LEU A 251 -20.53 -23.33 8.37
C LEU A 251 -20.22 -22.35 9.52
N GLY A 252 -20.92 -22.45 10.66
CA GLY A 252 -20.68 -21.56 11.82
C GLY A 252 -19.24 -21.60 12.33
N PHE A 253 -18.54 -22.72 12.17
CA PHE A 253 -17.16 -22.91 12.64
C PHE A 253 -16.12 -22.06 11.89
N ILE A 254 -16.45 -21.55 10.70
CA ILE A 254 -15.52 -20.68 9.92
C ILE A 254 -15.59 -19.21 10.34
N ALA A 255 -16.52 -18.83 11.23
CA ALA A 255 -16.79 -17.43 11.54
C ALA A 255 -16.73 -17.17 13.05
N ALA A 256 -16.10 -16.06 13.44
CA ALA A 256 -16.04 -15.58 14.81
C ALA A 256 -16.85 -14.29 14.98
N LYS A 257 -17.75 -14.24 15.96
CA LYS A 257 -18.45 -13.01 16.37
C LYS A 257 -17.54 -12.25 17.34
N LEU A 258 -16.90 -11.16 16.89
CA LEU A 258 -15.93 -10.41 17.70
C LEU A 258 -16.37 -8.97 18.02
N GLY A 259 -17.59 -8.58 17.68
CA GLY A 259 -18.06 -7.20 17.68
C GLY A 259 -18.18 -6.53 19.06
N ASN A 260 -18.28 -7.30 20.16
CA ASN A 260 -18.33 -6.78 21.53
C ASN A 260 -17.62 -7.72 22.52
N SER A 261 -17.40 -7.26 23.76
CA SER A 261 -16.66 -8.03 24.78
C SER A 261 -17.34 -9.37 25.10
N SER A 262 -18.66 -9.41 25.27
CA SER A 262 -19.38 -10.63 25.58
C SER A 262 -19.34 -11.66 24.45
N ASN A 263 -19.30 -11.23 23.20
CA ASN A 263 -19.13 -12.13 22.06
C ASN A 263 -17.71 -12.71 21.99
N LYS A 264 -16.69 -11.93 22.37
CA LYS A 264 -15.30 -12.40 22.45
C LYS A 264 -15.15 -13.46 23.56
N GLU A 265 -15.72 -13.22 24.73
CA GLU A 265 -15.70 -14.15 25.84
C GLU A 265 -16.35 -15.48 25.46
N ARG A 266 -17.57 -15.45 24.89
CA ARG A 266 -18.27 -16.65 24.40
C ARG A 266 -17.48 -17.37 23.31
N PHE A 267 -16.81 -16.64 22.41
CA PHE A 267 -16.00 -17.28 21.37
C PHE A 267 -14.81 -18.02 21.98
N LEU A 268 -14.14 -17.45 22.99
CA LEU A 268 -13.01 -18.07 23.69
C LEU A 268 -13.47 -19.28 24.53
N GLU A 269 -14.61 -19.19 25.23
CA GLU A 269 -15.19 -20.29 25.99
C GLU A 269 -15.57 -21.50 25.11
N ASN A 270 -16.04 -21.26 23.89
CA ASN A 270 -16.41 -22.31 22.95
C ASN A 270 -15.24 -22.97 22.22
N GLN A 271 -13.99 -22.46 22.40
CA GLN A 271 -12.78 -23.06 21.83
C GLN A 271 -12.10 -24.07 22.76
N ASN A 272 -12.54 -24.15 24.03
CA ASN A 272 -12.09 -25.15 25.02
C ASN A 272 -13.09 -26.28 25.05
#